data_487c4258e240cb001d536ca8e59e2027
#
_entry.id   487c4258e240cb001d536ca8e59e2027
#
_cell.length_a   1.000
_cell.length_b   1.000
_cell.length_c   1.000
_cell.angle_alpha   90.00
_cell.angle_beta   90.00
_cell.angle_gamma   90.00
#
_symmetry.space_group_name_H-M   'P 1'
#
loop_
_entity.id
_entity.type
_entity.pdbx_description
1 polymer ?
#
loop_
_entity_poly.entity_id
_entity_poly.type
_entity_poly.pdbx_seq_one_letter_code
_entity_poly.pdbx_strand_id
1 'polypeptide(L)'
;MNSLPPFHYTINYVIVGLLLFPPKTIDMITIKAEVLKGKQKSDGTYNVKIRMTYKREVKRLPTSIYVRKEDLTKAFKIKNPKFIKEANNIVRQYQELCASLPLETANYSLNDIIECIKVKNERKTTIDFIQFSKEWLKTTQLKGKANYQTSINAFITYLGKEHLNTDQITKKLLKDFMNY
;
A
#
# COMPACT_ATOMS: atom_id res chain seq x y z
N MET A 1 6.60 57.33 -12.96
CA MET A 1 5.42 56.61 -13.48
C MET A 1 5.90 55.35 -14.15
N ASN A 2 5.94 54.26 -13.42
CA ASN A 2 6.32 52.93 -13.93
C ASN A 2 5.03 52.15 -14.21
N SER A 3 4.71 52.02 -15.50
CA SER A 3 3.59 51.20 -15.95
C SER A 3 3.98 49.71 -15.87
N LEU A 4 3.22 48.93 -15.11
CA LEU A 4 3.30 47.50 -15.06
C LEU A 4 2.90 46.93 -16.45
N PRO A 5 3.57 45.86 -16.93
CA PRO A 5 3.19 45.22 -18.20
C PRO A 5 1.83 44.50 -18.05
N PRO A 6 1.00 44.46 -19.12
CA PRO A 6 -0.33 43.94 -19.04
C PRO A 6 -0.33 42.40 -18.85
N PHE A 7 -1.23 41.94 -18.01
CA PHE A 7 -1.51 40.56 -17.58
C PHE A 7 -1.80 39.55 -18.72
N HIS A 8 -1.85 40.01 -19.96
CA HIS A 8 -2.20 39.15 -21.12
C HIS A 8 -1.14 38.17 -21.60
N TYR A 9 0.12 38.33 -21.19
CA TYR A 9 1.19 37.42 -21.66
C TYR A 9 1.28 36.11 -20.89
N THR A 10 0.83 36.08 -19.64
CA THR A 10 0.97 34.89 -18.78
C THR A 10 -0.03 33.78 -19.13
N ILE A 11 -1.23 34.14 -19.61
CA ILE A 11 -2.31 33.21 -19.96
C ILE A 11 -1.97 32.42 -21.24
N ASN A 12 -1.33 33.07 -22.22
CA ASN A 12 -1.00 32.43 -23.48
C ASN A 12 0.06 31.33 -23.34
N TYR A 13 1.02 31.46 -22.45
CA TYR A 13 2.03 30.41 -22.23
C TYR A 13 1.47 29.18 -21.53
N VAL A 14 0.49 29.33 -20.65
CA VAL A 14 -0.18 28.21 -19.98
C VAL A 14 -1.06 27.43 -20.97
N ILE A 15 -1.78 28.12 -21.85
CA ILE A 15 -2.64 27.48 -22.87
C ILE A 15 -1.78 26.79 -23.95
N VAL A 16 -0.70 27.42 -24.41
CA VAL A 16 0.21 26.82 -25.38
C VAL A 16 0.96 25.62 -24.79
N GLY A 17 1.37 25.67 -23.51
CA GLY A 17 1.96 24.55 -22.80
C GLY A 17 1.01 23.36 -22.65
N LEU A 18 -0.29 23.59 -22.43
CA LEU A 18 -1.33 22.55 -22.36
C LEU A 18 -1.64 21.92 -23.74
N LEU A 19 -1.49 22.67 -24.82
CA LEU A 19 -1.72 22.18 -26.19
C LEU A 19 -0.51 21.43 -26.77
N LEU A 20 0.72 21.81 -26.38
CA LEU A 20 1.95 21.16 -26.86
C LEU A 20 2.34 19.92 -26.07
N PHE A 21 1.90 19.80 -24.84
CA PHE A 21 2.11 18.64 -23.97
C PHE A 21 0.75 18.18 -23.44
N PRO A 22 0.01 17.36 -24.19
CA PRO A 22 -1.21 16.78 -23.65
C PRO A 22 -0.84 16.08 -22.34
N PRO A 23 -1.65 16.24 -21.26
CA PRO A 23 -1.37 15.59 -20.00
C PRO A 23 -1.11 14.12 -20.27
N LYS A 24 0.08 13.62 -19.92
CA LYS A 24 0.36 12.18 -19.98
C LYS A 24 -0.77 11.50 -19.26
N THR A 25 -1.62 10.79 -19.97
CA THR A 25 -2.63 9.92 -19.39
C THR A 25 -1.88 9.00 -18.45
N ILE A 26 -2.04 9.22 -17.15
CA ILE A 26 -1.49 8.31 -16.15
C ILE A 26 -2.24 7.01 -16.40
N ASP A 27 -1.55 6.01 -16.91
CA ASP A 27 -2.13 4.68 -17.11
C ASP A 27 -2.65 4.18 -15.77
N MET A 28 -3.96 4.18 -15.59
CA MET A 28 -4.57 3.78 -14.32
C MET A 28 -4.46 2.25 -14.17
N ILE A 29 -3.98 1.81 -13.01
CA ILE A 29 -4.00 0.40 -12.67
C ILE A 29 -5.45 -0.04 -12.48
N THR A 30 -5.87 -1.03 -13.26
CA THR A 30 -7.18 -1.65 -13.10
C THR A 30 -7.07 -2.90 -12.26
N ILE A 31 -7.86 -3.00 -11.20
CA ILE A 31 -7.85 -4.13 -10.25
C ILE A 31 -9.24 -4.72 -10.18
N LYS A 32 -9.38 -6.02 -10.45
CA LYS A 32 -10.66 -6.73 -10.43
C LYS A 32 -10.48 -8.14 -9.89
N ALA A 33 -11.50 -8.67 -9.20
CA ALA A 33 -11.58 -10.08 -8.88
C ALA A 33 -12.12 -10.87 -10.07
N GLU A 34 -11.52 -12.02 -10.37
CA GLU A 34 -11.97 -12.92 -11.45
C GLU A 34 -11.78 -14.39 -11.07
N VAL A 35 -12.57 -15.24 -11.70
CA VAL A 35 -12.45 -16.70 -11.63
C VAL A 35 -12.22 -17.25 -13.04
N LEU A 36 -11.20 -18.10 -13.20
CA LEU A 36 -10.82 -18.65 -14.50
C LEU A 36 -11.52 -19.99 -14.72
N LYS A 37 -12.31 -20.09 -15.78
CA LYS A 37 -13.09 -21.28 -16.17
C LYS A 37 -12.25 -22.57 -16.25
N GLY A 38 -11.05 -22.51 -16.84
CA GLY A 38 -10.18 -23.66 -17.06
C GLY A 38 -9.23 -24.00 -15.91
N LYS A 39 -9.42 -23.41 -14.70
CA LYS A 39 -8.51 -23.57 -13.55
C LYS A 39 -9.24 -24.12 -12.32
N GLN A 40 -10.03 -25.19 -12.52
CA GLN A 40 -10.63 -25.96 -11.43
C GLN A 40 -9.54 -26.78 -10.73
N LYS A 41 -9.59 -26.81 -9.40
CA LYS A 41 -8.74 -27.69 -8.59
C LYS A 41 -9.32 -29.12 -8.54
N SER A 42 -8.52 -30.06 -8.08
CA SER A 42 -8.91 -31.47 -7.89
C SER A 42 -10.08 -31.66 -6.93
N ASP A 43 -10.25 -30.72 -5.97
CA ASP A 43 -11.35 -30.69 -4.99
C ASP A 43 -12.65 -30.06 -5.54
N GLY A 44 -12.69 -29.74 -6.84
CA GLY A 44 -13.85 -29.16 -7.50
C GLY A 44 -13.99 -27.64 -7.29
N THR A 45 -13.10 -27.00 -6.56
CA THR A 45 -13.15 -25.55 -6.30
C THR A 45 -12.40 -24.73 -7.35
N TYR A 46 -12.66 -23.43 -7.37
CA TYR A 46 -11.96 -22.45 -8.19
C TYR A 46 -11.37 -21.37 -7.28
N ASN A 47 -10.09 -21.05 -7.50
CA ASN A 47 -9.49 -19.92 -6.78
C ASN A 47 -9.94 -18.60 -7.37
N VAL A 48 -10.42 -17.69 -6.53
CA VAL A 48 -10.65 -16.29 -6.91
C VAL A 48 -9.30 -15.60 -7.00
N LYS A 49 -9.02 -14.96 -8.15
CA LYS A 49 -7.77 -14.26 -8.40
C LYS A 49 -8.02 -12.76 -8.50
N ILE A 50 -7.05 -11.99 -8.07
CA ILE A 50 -7.02 -10.54 -8.33
C ILE A 50 -6.27 -10.33 -9.64
N ARG A 51 -7.01 -9.85 -10.64
CA ARG A 51 -6.46 -9.43 -11.92
C ARG A 51 -6.05 -7.97 -11.82
N MET A 52 -4.76 -7.71 -12.03
CA MET A 52 -4.21 -6.37 -12.15
C MET A 52 -3.83 -6.12 -13.61
N THR A 53 -4.20 -4.96 -14.14
CA THR A 53 -3.86 -4.54 -15.50
C THR A 53 -3.24 -3.15 -15.46
N TYR A 54 -2.06 -3.00 -16.05
CA TYR A 54 -1.33 -1.74 -16.15
C TYR A 54 -0.50 -1.72 -17.43
N LYS A 55 -0.52 -0.65 -18.21
CA LYS A 55 0.23 -0.52 -19.49
C LYS A 55 0.09 -1.75 -20.40
N ARG A 56 -1.15 -2.27 -20.55
CA ARG A 56 -1.49 -3.49 -21.31
C ARG A 56 -0.94 -4.81 -20.73
N GLU A 57 -0.12 -4.77 -19.69
CA GLU A 57 0.30 -5.97 -18.96
C GLU A 57 -0.82 -6.46 -18.04
N VAL A 58 -0.93 -7.78 -17.88
CA VAL A 58 -1.92 -8.43 -17.02
C VAL A 58 -1.25 -9.42 -16.10
N LYS A 59 -1.44 -9.27 -14.80
CA LYS A 59 -1.03 -10.25 -13.79
C LYS A 59 -2.23 -10.70 -12.96
N ARG A 60 -2.17 -11.94 -12.50
CA ARG A 60 -3.21 -12.59 -11.72
C ARG A 60 -2.64 -13.13 -10.43
N LEU A 61 -3.01 -12.52 -9.33
CA LEU A 61 -2.56 -12.90 -8.00
C LEU A 61 -3.59 -13.84 -7.36
N PRO A 62 -3.18 -14.99 -6.84
CA PRO A 62 -4.08 -15.89 -6.14
C PRO A 62 -4.54 -15.25 -4.82
N THR A 63 -5.73 -15.61 -4.37
CA THR A 63 -6.25 -15.24 -3.05
C THR A 63 -6.47 -16.47 -2.19
N SER A 64 -6.84 -16.27 -0.93
CA SER A 64 -7.31 -17.36 -0.05
C SER A 64 -8.76 -17.78 -0.31
N ILE A 65 -9.48 -17.11 -1.24
CA ILE A 65 -10.89 -17.38 -1.51
C ILE A 65 -11.01 -18.48 -2.55
N TYR A 66 -11.77 -19.52 -2.20
CA TYR A 66 -12.12 -20.61 -3.08
C TYR A 66 -13.63 -20.70 -3.17
N VAL A 67 -14.16 -20.84 -4.40
CA VAL A 67 -15.59 -20.91 -4.69
C VAL A 67 -15.90 -22.19 -5.47
N ARG A 68 -17.12 -22.71 -5.29
CA ARG A 68 -17.60 -23.85 -6.06
C ARG A 68 -18.36 -23.39 -7.30
N LYS A 69 -18.63 -24.33 -8.21
CA LYS A 69 -19.35 -24.02 -9.46
C LYS A 69 -20.74 -23.44 -9.19
N GLU A 70 -21.39 -23.87 -8.11
CA GLU A 70 -22.71 -23.37 -7.67
C GLU A 70 -22.69 -21.90 -7.21
N ASP A 71 -21.54 -21.37 -6.76
CA ASP A 71 -21.35 -19.96 -6.38
C ASP A 71 -21.08 -19.05 -7.58
N LEU A 72 -21.00 -19.63 -8.79
CA LEU A 72 -20.68 -18.92 -10.02
C LEU A 72 -21.88 -18.86 -10.96
N THR A 73 -21.93 -17.79 -11.76
CA THR A 73 -22.84 -17.67 -12.91
C THR A 73 -22.33 -18.54 -14.09
N LYS A 74 -23.16 -18.70 -15.14
CA LYS A 74 -22.73 -19.33 -16.41
C LYS A 74 -21.53 -18.62 -17.03
N ALA A 75 -21.35 -17.33 -16.79
CA ALA A 75 -20.23 -16.51 -17.25
C ALA A 75 -19.02 -16.53 -16.29
N PHE A 76 -18.97 -17.44 -15.32
CA PHE A 76 -17.93 -17.56 -14.30
C PHE A 76 -17.70 -16.29 -13.45
N LYS A 77 -18.76 -15.50 -13.26
CA LYS A 77 -18.76 -14.40 -12.29
C LYS A 77 -19.27 -14.91 -10.94
N ILE A 78 -18.70 -14.44 -9.85
CA ILE A 78 -19.14 -14.77 -8.50
C ILE A 78 -20.57 -14.25 -8.31
N LYS A 79 -21.50 -15.10 -7.87
CA LYS A 79 -22.90 -14.72 -7.58
C LYS A 79 -23.25 -14.77 -6.09
N ASN A 80 -22.48 -15.51 -5.27
CA ASN A 80 -22.72 -15.62 -3.85
C ASN A 80 -22.29 -14.31 -3.15
N PRO A 81 -23.20 -13.61 -2.43
CA PRO A 81 -22.94 -12.31 -1.82
C PRO A 81 -21.77 -12.33 -0.82
N LYS A 82 -21.59 -13.43 -0.09
CA LYS A 82 -20.47 -13.59 0.85
C LYS A 82 -19.14 -13.46 0.13
N PHE A 83 -18.93 -14.24 -0.92
CA PHE A 83 -17.67 -14.23 -1.67
C PHE A 83 -17.48 -12.94 -2.48
N ILE A 84 -18.57 -12.30 -2.94
CA ILE A 84 -18.50 -10.97 -3.56
C ILE A 84 -17.96 -9.95 -2.55
N LYS A 85 -18.47 -9.94 -1.32
CA LYS A 85 -18.02 -9.02 -0.26
C LYS A 85 -16.54 -9.25 0.08
N GLU A 86 -16.14 -10.51 0.26
CA GLU A 86 -14.74 -10.88 0.55
C GLU A 86 -13.80 -10.47 -0.59
N ALA A 87 -14.16 -10.78 -1.84
CA ALA A 87 -13.37 -10.42 -3.02
C ALA A 87 -13.26 -8.89 -3.18
N ASN A 88 -14.34 -8.15 -2.99
CA ASN A 88 -14.33 -6.69 -3.06
C ASN A 88 -13.46 -6.06 -1.96
N ASN A 89 -13.43 -6.63 -0.76
CA ASN A 89 -12.55 -6.18 0.31
C ASN A 89 -11.07 -6.32 -0.10
N ILE A 90 -10.70 -7.45 -0.71
CA ILE A 90 -9.33 -7.65 -1.20
C ILE A 90 -9.03 -6.66 -2.34
N VAL A 91 -9.94 -6.47 -3.30
CA VAL A 91 -9.77 -5.50 -4.39
C VAL A 91 -9.52 -4.10 -3.81
N ARG A 92 -10.32 -3.67 -2.82
CA ARG A 92 -10.15 -2.37 -2.17
C ARG A 92 -8.79 -2.24 -1.48
N GLN A 93 -8.34 -3.27 -0.76
CA GLN A 93 -7.01 -3.27 -0.14
C GLN A 93 -5.89 -3.06 -1.16
N TYR A 94 -5.95 -3.75 -2.31
CA TYR A 94 -4.98 -3.56 -3.39
C TYR A 94 -5.08 -2.16 -4.01
N GLN A 95 -6.28 -1.60 -4.15
CA GLN A 95 -6.47 -0.22 -4.65
C GLN A 95 -5.86 0.80 -3.69
N GLU A 96 -6.08 0.67 -2.38
CA GLU A 96 -5.49 1.52 -1.34
C GLU A 96 -3.96 1.43 -1.33
N LEU A 97 -3.41 0.22 -1.46
CA LEU A 97 -1.96 0.01 -1.57
C LEU A 97 -1.37 0.67 -2.81
N CYS A 98 -2.03 0.52 -3.97
CA CYS A 98 -1.61 1.20 -5.21
C CYS A 98 -1.69 2.72 -5.08
N ALA A 99 -2.77 3.26 -4.50
CA ALA A 99 -2.94 4.70 -4.29
C ALA A 99 -1.88 5.30 -3.34
N SER A 100 -1.32 4.47 -2.45
CA SER A 100 -0.26 4.88 -1.52
C SER A 100 1.15 4.78 -2.10
N LEU A 101 1.32 4.37 -3.36
CA LEU A 101 2.62 4.32 -4.02
C LEU A 101 3.09 5.75 -4.38
N PRO A 102 4.41 6.02 -4.36
CA PRO A 102 4.95 7.31 -4.76
C PRO A 102 4.57 7.67 -6.22
N LEU A 103 4.47 8.97 -6.52
CA LEU A 103 4.18 9.47 -7.88
C LEU A 103 5.24 9.06 -8.92
N GLU A 104 6.44 8.72 -8.48
CA GLU A 104 7.55 8.24 -9.32
C GLU A 104 7.28 6.87 -9.95
N THR A 105 6.23 6.18 -9.53
CA THR A 105 5.81 4.88 -10.08
C THR A 105 5.37 4.92 -11.55
N ALA A 106 5.26 6.09 -12.16
CA ALA A 106 4.96 6.23 -13.60
C ALA A 106 5.93 5.44 -14.51
N ASN A 107 7.16 5.19 -14.04
CA ASN A 107 8.19 4.42 -14.76
C ASN A 107 8.20 2.94 -14.40
N TYR A 108 7.41 2.50 -13.42
CA TYR A 108 7.37 1.12 -12.96
C TYR A 108 6.65 0.20 -13.95
N SER A 109 7.14 -1.02 -14.07
CA SER A 109 6.40 -2.14 -14.69
C SER A 109 5.32 -2.63 -13.73
N LEU A 110 4.38 -3.46 -14.23
CA LEU A 110 3.39 -4.11 -13.37
C LEU A 110 4.03 -5.04 -12.33
N ASN A 111 5.19 -5.64 -12.65
CA ASN A 111 5.92 -6.47 -11.69
C ASN A 111 6.49 -5.63 -10.55
N ASP A 112 7.11 -4.49 -10.83
CA ASP A 112 7.66 -3.60 -9.80
C ASP A 112 6.57 -3.12 -8.85
N ILE A 113 5.41 -2.77 -9.39
CA ILE A 113 4.24 -2.39 -8.59
C ILE A 113 3.80 -3.53 -7.66
N ILE A 114 3.73 -4.76 -8.17
CA ILE A 114 3.36 -5.94 -7.38
C ILE A 114 4.37 -6.19 -6.26
N GLU A 115 5.66 -6.09 -6.55
CA GLU A 115 6.71 -6.24 -5.53
C GLU A 115 6.61 -5.14 -4.45
N CYS A 116 6.39 -3.88 -4.83
CA CYS A 116 6.15 -2.80 -3.88
C CYS A 116 4.94 -3.07 -2.97
N ILE A 117 3.85 -3.62 -3.53
CA ILE A 117 2.65 -3.99 -2.78
C ILE A 117 2.94 -5.14 -1.81
N LYS A 118 3.68 -6.17 -2.23
CA LYS A 118 4.08 -7.29 -1.36
C LYS A 118 4.90 -6.79 -0.18
N VAL A 119 5.95 -6.01 -0.43
CA VAL A 119 6.80 -5.42 0.61
C VAL A 119 5.98 -4.58 1.59
N LYS A 120 5.00 -3.80 1.12
CA LYS A 120 4.11 -3.03 2.00
C LYS A 120 3.17 -3.92 2.81
N ASN A 121 2.67 -5.01 2.24
CA ASN A 121 1.86 -5.98 2.97
C ASN A 121 2.65 -6.73 4.03
N GLU A 122 3.89 -7.10 3.73
CA GLU A 122 4.79 -7.77 4.68
C GLU A 122 5.22 -6.86 5.81
N ARG A 123 5.39 -5.54 5.54
CA ARG A 123 5.68 -4.53 6.56
C ARG A 123 4.51 -4.24 7.51
N LYS A 124 3.33 -4.80 7.29
CA LYS A 124 2.22 -4.81 8.28
C LYS A 124 2.41 -5.84 9.41
N THR A 125 3.50 -6.59 9.43
CA THR A 125 3.91 -7.29 10.65
C THR A 125 4.21 -6.22 11.69
N THR A 126 3.30 -6.10 12.64
CA THR A 126 3.48 -5.26 13.82
C THR A 126 4.71 -5.75 14.56
N ILE A 127 5.77 -4.95 14.58
CA ILE A 127 6.98 -5.25 15.34
C ILE A 127 6.78 -4.67 16.74
N ASP A 128 7.02 -5.46 17.76
CA ASP A 128 7.14 -4.93 19.12
C ASP A 128 8.38 -4.05 19.19
N PHE A 129 8.17 -2.75 19.22
CA PHE A 129 9.24 -1.75 19.22
C PHE A 129 10.16 -1.87 20.44
N ILE A 130 9.59 -2.13 21.60
CA ILE A 130 10.39 -2.21 22.85
C ILE A 130 11.27 -3.46 22.82
N GLN A 131 10.71 -4.60 22.47
CA GLN A 131 11.45 -5.85 22.36
C GLN A 131 12.55 -5.73 21.31
N PHE A 132 12.20 -5.23 20.10
CA PHE A 132 13.18 -4.98 19.03
C PHE A 132 14.31 -4.05 19.49
N SER A 133 13.98 -2.96 20.19
CA SER A 133 14.97 -2.00 20.67
C SER A 133 15.92 -2.62 21.71
N LYS A 134 15.40 -3.44 22.63
CA LYS A 134 16.21 -4.17 23.62
C LYS A 134 17.17 -5.16 22.94
N GLU A 135 16.69 -5.90 21.93
CA GLU A 135 17.52 -6.84 21.16
C GLU A 135 18.57 -6.13 20.31
N TRP A 136 18.19 -5.06 19.63
CA TRP A 136 19.11 -4.23 18.88
C TRP A 136 20.23 -3.65 19.74
N LEU A 137 19.92 -3.19 20.95
CA LEU A 137 20.92 -2.73 21.92
C LEU A 137 21.90 -3.82 22.33
N LYS A 138 21.49 -5.09 22.41
CA LYS A 138 22.42 -6.20 22.73
C LYS A 138 23.46 -6.40 21.63
N THR A 139 23.09 -6.22 20.38
CA THR A 139 23.92 -6.53 19.20
C THR A 139 24.69 -5.34 18.66
N THR A 140 24.26 -4.10 18.95
CA THR A 140 24.89 -2.89 18.40
C THR A 140 26.20 -2.55 19.10
N GLN A 141 27.18 -2.08 18.32
CA GLN A 141 28.49 -1.60 18.80
C GLN A 141 28.64 -0.07 18.69
N LEU A 142 27.53 0.66 18.62
CA LEU A 142 27.53 2.11 18.47
C LEU A 142 28.13 2.81 19.70
N LYS A 143 28.92 3.86 19.44
CA LYS A 143 29.29 4.82 20.49
C LYS A 143 28.03 5.49 21.02
N GLY A 144 27.90 5.65 22.34
CA GLY A 144 26.73 6.23 22.98
C GLY A 144 25.58 5.24 23.23
N LYS A 145 25.81 3.94 23.13
CA LYS A 145 24.84 2.88 23.45
C LYS A 145 24.11 3.11 24.77
N ALA A 146 24.81 3.61 25.79
CA ALA A 146 24.23 3.93 27.10
C ALA A 146 23.12 4.98 27.02
N ASN A 147 23.25 6.00 26.14
CA ASN A 147 22.22 7.03 25.96
C ASN A 147 20.95 6.45 25.34
N TYR A 148 21.09 5.56 24.36
CA TYR A 148 19.93 4.85 23.78
C TYR A 148 19.24 3.98 24.82
N GLN A 149 20.01 3.25 25.66
CA GLN A 149 19.45 2.45 26.74
C GLN A 149 18.66 3.31 27.73
N THR A 150 19.22 4.46 28.13
CA THR A 150 18.55 5.42 29.03
C THR A 150 17.25 5.93 28.42
N SER A 151 17.29 6.32 27.14
CA SER A 151 16.10 6.82 26.44
C SER A 151 15.00 5.76 26.31
N ILE A 152 15.37 4.50 26.00
CA ILE A 152 14.41 3.39 25.91
C ILE A 152 13.82 3.09 27.28
N ASN A 153 14.62 3.09 28.35
CA ASN A 153 14.13 2.88 29.72
C ASN A 153 13.17 4.00 30.13
N ALA A 154 13.50 5.26 29.84
CA ALA A 154 12.62 6.40 30.12
C ALA A 154 11.30 6.28 29.35
N PHE A 155 11.34 5.83 28.09
CA PHE A 155 10.13 5.62 27.29
C PHE A 155 9.26 4.49 27.84
N ILE A 156 9.85 3.38 28.30
CA ILE A 156 9.14 2.28 28.96
C ILE A 156 8.46 2.78 30.24
N THR A 157 9.18 3.57 31.05
CA THR A 157 8.64 4.16 32.28
C THR A 157 7.46 5.09 31.99
N TYR A 158 7.59 5.95 30.98
CA TYR A 158 6.50 6.83 30.54
C TYR A 158 5.27 6.04 30.06
N LEU A 159 5.46 4.97 29.30
CA LEU A 159 4.36 4.14 28.78
C LEU A 159 3.66 3.30 29.87
N GLY A 160 4.37 2.96 30.94
CA GLY A 160 3.91 1.98 31.92
C GLY A 160 3.67 0.58 31.35
N LYS A 161 4.31 0.26 30.20
CA LYS A 161 4.14 -1.00 29.45
C LYS A 161 5.48 -1.51 28.94
N GLU A 162 5.65 -2.82 28.90
CA GLU A 162 6.85 -3.48 28.35
C GLU A 162 6.72 -3.86 26.87
N HIS A 163 5.57 -3.65 26.29
CA HIS A 163 5.25 -3.97 24.88
C HIS A 163 4.59 -2.77 24.22
N LEU A 164 5.08 -2.41 23.03
CA LEU A 164 4.50 -1.38 22.17
C LEU A 164 4.71 -1.76 20.71
N ASN A 165 3.62 -1.98 20.00
CA ASN A 165 3.69 -2.25 18.57
C ASN A 165 3.99 -0.98 17.77
N THR A 166 4.75 -1.11 16.68
CA THR A 166 5.15 0.03 15.83
C THR A 166 3.97 0.81 15.23
N ASP A 167 2.83 0.18 15.01
CA ASP A 167 1.59 0.81 14.54
C ASP A 167 0.91 1.70 15.60
N GLN A 168 1.25 1.51 16.87
CA GLN A 168 0.77 2.33 18.00
C GLN A 168 1.62 3.58 18.24
N ILE A 169 2.79 3.68 17.59
CA ILE A 169 3.69 4.84 17.71
C ILE A 169 3.14 5.98 16.86
N THR A 170 2.44 6.89 17.51
CA THR A 170 1.87 8.07 16.86
C THR A 170 2.72 9.32 17.09
N LYS A 171 2.59 10.33 16.21
CA LYS A 171 3.23 11.64 16.41
C LYS A 171 2.84 12.26 17.75
N LYS A 172 1.59 12.06 18.19
CA LYS A 172 1.10 12.56 19.47
C LYS A 172 1.84 11.88 20.61
N LEU A 173 1.92 10.55 20.63
CA LEU A 173 2.64 9.78 21.66
C LEU A 173 4.08 10.26 21.83
N LEU A 174 4.80 10.44 20.72
CA LEU A 174 6.18 10.92 20.75
C LEU A 174 6.30 12.34 21.29
N LYS A 175 5.38 13.23 20.91
CA LYS A 175 5.34 14.61 21.40
C LYS A 175 5.04 14.65 22.91
N ASP A 176 4.10 13.85 23.36
CA ASP A 176 3.73 13.76 24.78
C ASP A 176 4.91 13.21 25.61
N PHE A 177 5.63 12.21 25.11
CA PHE A 177 6.85 11.70 25.73
C PHE A 177 7.98 12.73 25.80
N MET A 178 8.14 13.58 24.77
CA MET A 178 9.17 14.63 24.78
C MET A 178 8.90 15.72 25.84
N ASN A 179 7.67 15.82 26.32
CA ASN A 179 7.25 16.79 27.34
C ASN A 179 7.18 16.15 28.75
N TYR A 180 7.46 14.85 28.87
CA TYR A 180 7.51 14.10 30.12
C TYR A 180 8.86 14.24 30.81
#